data_b9d49d2070a5f12d6a082b725ba34c18
#
_entry.id   b9d49d2070a5f12d6a082b725ba34c18
#
_cell.length_a   1.000
_cell.length_b   1.000
_cell.length_c   1.000
_cell.angle_alpha   90.00
_cell.angle_beta   90.00
_cell.angle_gamma   90.00
#
_symmetry.space_group_name_H-M   'P 1'
#
loop_
_entity.id
_entity.type
_entity.pdbx_description
1 polymer ?
#
loop_
_entity_poly.entity_id
_entity_poly.type
_entity_poly.pdbx_seq_one_letter_code
_entity_poly.pdbx_strand_id
1 'polypeptide(L)'
;SKEFGRIATQNAKNVILQKIREEERKVLYTQYLEKEREVITGIVQRYSGNNVCINLGKVDAILMESEQVPGEHFKPTEHIKLYVVEVKDTTKGPRITVSRTHPEFVKRLFEEEVTELQDGIVEIKSIAREAGSRTKIAVYTEDPNVDPVGACVGINGDRVNAIVDELRGEKIDIITWSCLLYTSDAA
;
A
#
# COMPACT_ATOMS: atom_id res chain seq x y z
N SER A 1 -48.06 30.08 8.52
CA SER A 1 -47.76 30.05 9.86
C SER A 1 -46.27 29.80 10.18
N LYS A 2 -45.86 30.21 11.38
CA LYS A 2 -44.45 30.19 11.81
C LYS A 2 -43.85 28.78 11.90
N GLU A 3 -44.63 27.77 12.26
CA GLU A 3 -44.19 26.37 12.35
C GLU A 3 -43.86 25.79 11.00
N PHE A 4 -44.65 26.07 10.00
CA PHE A 4 -44.43 25.61 8.64
C PHE A 4 -43.13 26.22 8.07
N GLY A 5 -42.88 27.49 8.32
CA GLY A 5 -41.64 28.15 7.91
C GLY A 5 -40.38 27.57 8.58
N ARG A 6 -40.48 27.16 9.86
CA ARG A 6 -39.37 26.52 10.58
C ARG A 6 -39.05 25.17 10.01
N ILE A 7 -40.03 24.33 9.71
CA ILE A 7 -39.84 22.99 9.12
C ILE A 7 -39.23 23.10 7.73
N ALA A 8 -39.71 24.03 6.91
CA ALA A 8 -39.15 24.26 5.57
C ALA A 8 -37.69 24.73 5.63
N THR A 9 -37.36 25.64 6.56
CA THR A 9 -35.98 26.10 6.78
C THR A 9 -35.08 24.98 7.27
N GLN A 10 -35.55 24.13 8.19
CA GLN A 10 -34.82 22.98 8.71
C GLN A 10 -34.54 21.98 7.59
N ASN A 11 -35.52 21.66 6.75
CA ASN A 11 -35.36 20.76 5.62
C ASN A 11 -34.35 21.30 4.60
N ALA A 12 -34.39 22.60 4.32
CA ALA A 12 -33.44 23.25 3.42
C ALA A 12 -32.00 23.15 3.96
N LYS A 13 -31.79 23.36 5.25
CA LYS A 13 -30.48 23.17 5.90
C LYS A 13 -30.01 21.75 5.80
N ASN A 14 -30.87 20.78 6.04
CA ASN A 14 -30.53 19.36 5.98
C ASN A 14 -30.13 18.95 4.56
N VAL A 15 -30.84 19.44 3.54
CA VAL A 15 -30.52 19.19 2.13
C VAL A 15 -29.15 19.77 1.76
N ILE A 16 -28.87 20.99 2.19
CA ILE A 16 -27.58 21.66 1.94
C ILE A 16 -26.44 20.92 2.62
N LEU A 17 -26.59 20.52 3.89
CA LEU A 17 -25.59 19.78 4.63
C LEU A 17 -25.32 18.42 3.98
N GLN A 18 -26.36 17.73 3.53
CA GLN A 18 -26.21 16.46 2.85
C GLN A 18 -25.45 16.60 1.53
N LYS A 19 -25.74 17.64 0.77
CA LYS A 19 -25.06 17.94 -0.49
C LYS A 19 -23.57 18.24 -0.26
N ILE A 20 -23.26 19.01 0.79
CA ILE A 20 -21.86 19.28 1.18
C ILE A 20 -21.14 17.98 1.53
N ARG A 21 -21.76 17.09 2.30
CA ARG A 21 -21.19 15.78 2.66
C ARG A 21 -20.96 14.90 1.44
N GLU A 22 -21.87 14.93 0.46
CA GLU A 22 -21.69 14.19 -0.79
C GLU A 22 -20.50 14.70 -1.60
N GLU A 23 -20.34 16.03 -1.69
CA GLU A 23 -19.19 16.64 -2.37
C GLU A 23 -17.88 16.33 -1.65
N GLU A 24 -17.87 16.39 -0.32
CA GLU A 24 -16.70 16.02 0.48
C GLU A 24 -16.31 14.55 0.28
N ARG A 25 -17.29 13.64 0.22
CA ARG A 25 -17.04 12.21 -0.06
C ARG A 25 -16.43 11.99 -1.44
N LYS A 26 -16.92 12.72 -2.45
CA LYS A 26 -16.37 12.65 -3.81
C LYS A 26 -14.92 13.11 -3.86
N VAL A 27 -14.60 14.21 -3.16
CA VAL A 27 -13.24 14.73 -3.07
C VAL A 27 -12.32 13.71 -2.40
N LEU A 28 -12.74 13.14 -1.27
CA LEU A 28 -11.97 12.11 -0.56
C LEU A 28 -11.78 10.86 -1.42
N TYR A 29 -12.82 10.41 -2.09
CA TYR A 29 -12.75 9.26 -2.99
C TYR A 29 -11.72 9.50 -4.09
N THR A 30 -11.75 10.65 -4.73
CA THR A 30 -10.80 11.02 -5.78
C THR A 30 -9.37 11.07 -5.25
N GLN A 31 -9.17 11.65 -4.07
CA GLN A 31 -7.83 11.73 -3.45
C GLN A 31 -7.25 10.36 -3.15
N TYR A 32 -8.05 9.44 -2.61
CA TYR A 32 -7.56 8.10 -2.29
C TYR A 32 -7.52 7.16 -3.50
N LEU A 33 -8.35 7.41 -4.52
CA LEU A 33 -8.31 6.65 -5.77
C LEU A 33 -6.95 6.81 -6.47
N GLU A 34 -6.35 8.00 -6.40
CA GLU A 34 -5.00 8.25 -6.91
C GLU A 34 -3.93 7.42 -6.22
N LYS A 35 -4.19 6.96 -5.01
CA LYS A 35 -3.29 6.14 -4.20
C LYS A 35 -3.52 4.64 -4.37
N GLU A 36 -4.49 4.24 -5.18
CA GLU A 36 -4.74 2.84 -5.49
C GLU A 36 -3.49 2.20 -6.11
N ARG A 37 -3.13 1.03 -5.63
CA ARG A 37 -1.92 0.30 -6.02
C ARG A 37 -0.60 0.95 -5.61
N GLU A 38 -0.66 1.86 -4.65
CA GLU A 38 0.52 2.48 -4.06
C GLU A 38 0.65 2.12 -2.59
N VAL A 39 1.82 2.35 -2.03
CA VAL A 39 2.08 2.18 -0.60
C VAL A 39 1.77 3.50 0.11
N ILE A 40 1.02 3.40 1.19
CA ILE A 40 0.72 4.54 2.06
C ILE A 40 1.12 4.20 3.50
N THR A 41 1.35 5.23 4.30
CA THR A 41 1.62 5.08 5.73
C THR A 41 0.34 5.35 6.52
N GLY A 42 0.01 4.43 7.40
CA GLY A 42 -1.13 4.56 8.30
C GLY A 42 -0.70 4.44 9.76
N ILE A 43 -1.56 4.90 10.65
CA ILE A 43 -1.35 4.84 12.09
C ILE A 43 -2.31 3.80 12.66
N VAL A 44 -1.76 2.81 13.36
CA VAL A 44 -2.56 1.77 14.02
C VAL A 44 -3.38 2.39 15.13
N GLN A 45 -4.69 2.21 15.10
CA GLN A 45 -5.60 2.69 16.14
C GLN A 45 -5.87 1.61 17.18
N ARG A 46 -6.39 0.47 16.73
CA ARG A 46 -6.81 -0.64 17.62
C ARG A 46 -7.07 -1.90 16.82
N TYR A 47 -7.17 -3.00 17.52
CA TYR A 47 -7.69 -4.24 16.98
C TYR A 47 -9.22 -4.29 17.12
N SER A 48 -9.88 -4.76 16.08
CA SER A 48 -11.32 -5.07 16.09
C SER A 48 -11.45 -6.56 15.80
N GLY A 49 -11.51 -7.36 16.86
CA GLY A 49 -11.34 -8.81 16.70
C GLY A 49 -9.92 -9.12 16.25
N ASN A 50 -9.79 -9.81 15.11
CA ASN A 50 -8.49 -10.12 14.50
C ASN A 50 -8.07 -9.10 13.45
N ASN A 51 -8.93 -8.13 13.14
CA ASN A 51 -8.64 -7.08 12.17
C ASN A 51 -8.01 -5.87 12.86
N VAL A 52 -7.23 -5.08 12.12
CA VAL A 52 -6.57 -3.88 12.64
C VAL A 52 -7.21 -2.65 12.01
N CYS A 53 -7.64 -1.72 12.85
CA CYS A 53 -8.14 -0.43 12.39
C CYS A 53 -6.96 0.53 12.20
N ILE A 54 -6.85 1.10 11.01
CA ILE A 54 -5.75 1.95 10.59
C ILE A 54 -6.30 3.34 10.26
N ASN A 55 -5.69 4.38 10.83
CA ASN A 55 -5.99 5.77 10.48
C ASN A 55 -5.08 6.21 9.34
N LEU A 56 -5.69 6.61 8.22
CA LEU A 56 -4.96 7.10 7.04
C LEU A 56 -4.94 8.63 6.96
N GLY A 57 -5.41 9.31 8.00
CA GLY A 57 -5.55 10.75 8.06
C GLY A 57 -6.99 11.19 7.99
N LYS A 58 -7.55 11.31 6.80
CA LYS A 58 -8.96 11.74 6.60
C LYS A 58 -9.96 10.60 6.63
N VAL A 59 -9.51 9.38 6.38
CA VAL A 59 -10.34 8.17 6.40
C VAL A 59 -9.63 7.07 7.16
N ASP A 60 -10.39 6.08 7.59
CA ASP A 60 -9.89 4.89 8.25
C ASP A 60 -9.94 3.70 7.29
N ALA A 61 -8.98 2.80 7.43
CA ALA A 61 -8.95 1.54 6.71
C ALA A 61 -8.96 0.38 7.70
N ILE A 62 -9.36 -0.78 7.23
CA ILE A 62 -9.33 -2.00 8.01
C ILE A 62 -8.36 -2.97 7.35
N LEU A 63 -7.33 -3.36 8.10
CA LEU A 63 -6.40 -4.40 7.68
C LEU A 63 -6.99 -5.74 8.15
N MET A 64 -7.57 -6.47 7.22
CA MET A 64 -8.22 -7.76 7.48
C MET A 64 -7.18 -8.80 7.93
N GLU A 65 -7.59 -9.76 8.73
CA GLU A 65 -6.70 -10.83 9.19
C GLU A 65 -6.02 -11.57 8.03
N SER A 66 -6.76 -11.82 6.95
CA SER A 66 -6.24 -12.48 5.75
C SER A 66 -5.17 -11.66 5.02
N GLU A 67 -5.13 -10.35 5.23
CA GLU A 67 -4.19 -9.43 4.63
C GLU A 67 -3.03 -9.06 5.57
N GLN A 68 -2.98 -9.68 6.73
CA GLN A 68 -1.89 -9.52 7.70
C GLN A 68 -0.86 -10.62 7.51
N VAL A 69 0.42 -10.24 7.63
CA VAL A 69 1.51 -11.20 7.57
C VAL A 69 1.52 -12.03 8.85
N PRO A 70 1.60 -13.36 8.75
CA PRO A 70 1.67 -14.21 9.94
C PRO A 70 2.81 -13.83 10.88
N GLY A 71 2.50 -13.69 12.17
CA GLY A 71 3.48 -13.33 13.20
C GLY A 71 3.66 -11.83 13.42
N GLU A 72 3.07 -10.97 12.61
CA GLU A 72 3.10 -9.53 12.85
C GLU A 72 2.07 -9.12 13.89
N HIS A 73 2.52 -8.31 14.85
CA HIS A 73 1.65 -7.69 15.86
C HIS A 73 1.89 -6.19 15.85
N PHE A 74 0.82 -5.43 15.90
CA PHE A 74 0.87 -3.98 15.85
C PHE A 74 0.41 -3.39 17.18
N LYS A 75 1.09 -2.32 17.59
CA LYS A 75 0.76 -1.57 18.80
C LYS A 75 -0.05 -0.32 18.43
N PRO A 76 -0.98 0.13 19.29
CA PRO A 76 -1.64 1.42 19.06
C PRO A 76 -0.63 2.54 18.87
N THR A 77 -0.95 3.45 17.97
CA THR A 77 -0.12 4.61 17.56
C THR A 77 1.12 4.26 16.72
N GLU A 78 1.35 3.01 16.40
CA GLU A 78 2.45 2.58 15.54
C GLU A 78 2.19 3.01 14.08
N HIS A 79 3.23 3.54 13.43
CA HIS A 79 3.17 3.88 12.00
C HIS A 79 3.59 2.66 11.19
N ILE A 80 2.74 2.25 10.27
CA ILE A 80 3.03 1.11 9.37
C ILE A 80 2.75 1.48 7.93
N LYS A 81 3.47 0.85 7.02
CA LYS A 81 3.21 0.98 5.59
C LYS A 81 2.23 -0.09 5.14
N LEU A 82 1.39 0.28 4.17
CA LEU A 82 0.31 -0.57 3.68
C LEU A 82 0.20 -0.40 2.16
N TYR A 83 -0.09 -1.49 1.47
CA TYR A 83 -0.39 -1.45 0.05
C TYR A 83 -1.90 -1.26 -0.15
N VAL A 84 -2.28 -0.27 -0.94
CA VAL A 84 -3.69 -0.01 -1.25
C VAL A 84 -4.11 -0.92 -2.40
N VAL A 85 -4.91 -1.92 -2.10
CA VAL A 85 -5.38 -2.88 -3.09
C VAL A 85 -6.50 -2.28 -3.92
N GLU A 86 -7.45 -1.63 -3.27
CA GLU A 86 -8.65 -1.11 -3.91
C GLU A 86 -9.22 0.05 -3.11
N VAL A 87 -9.80 1.01 -3.82
CA VAL A 87 -10.57 2.12 -3.24
C VAL A 87 -11.97 2.07 -3.81
N LYS A 88 -12.98 1.91 -2.95
CA LYS A 88 -14.40 1.88 -3.33
C LYS A 88 -15.13 3.09 -2.80
N ASP A 89 -16.05 3.60 -3.59
CA ASP A 89 -16.98 4.64 -3.15
C ASP A 89 -18.19 3.99 -2.49
N THR A 90 -18.47 4.38 -1.25
CA THR A 90 -19.63 3.90 -0.49
C THR A 90 -20.44 5.07 0.04
N THR A 91 -21.68 4.82 0.47
CA THR A 91 -22.55 5.83 1.05
C THR A 91 -21.99 6.47 2.32
N LYS A 92 -21.07 5.78 3.01
CA LYS A 92 -20.41 6.28 4.22
C LYS A 92 -19.05 6.93 3.96
N GLY A 93 -18.61 6.98 2.70
CA GLY A 93 -17.33 7.52 2.29
C GLY A 93 -16.48 6.50 1.54
N PRO A 94 -15.23 6.83 1.20
CA PRO A 94 -14.33 5.90 0.54
C PRO A 94 -14.01 4.72 1.45
N ARG A 95 -14.11 3.50 0.90
CA ARG A 95 -13.66 2.29 1.57
C ARG A 95 -12.33 1.88 0.97
N ILE A 96 -11.29 1.83 1.79
CA ILE A 96 -9.94 1.52 1.34
C ILE A 96 -9.57 0.13 1.85
N THR A 97 -9.28 -0.76 0.91
CA THR A 97 -8.79 -2.10 1.20
C THR A 97 -7.27 -2.07 1.16
N VAL A 98 -6.65 -2.46 2.25
CA VAL A 98 -5.19 -2.44 2.41
C VAL A 98 -4.66 -3.84 2.67
N SER A 99 -3.39 -4.07 2.33
CA SER A 99 -2.75 -5.38 2.48
C SER A 99 -1.27 -5.22 2.81
N ARG A 100 -0.75 -6.16 3.60
CA ARG A 100 0.69 -6.33 3.84
C ARG A 100 1.22 -7.65 3.29
N THR A 101 0.35 -8.50 2.73
CA THR A 101 0.73 -9.81 2.18
C THR A 101 0.87 -9.80 0.66
N HIS A 102 0.39 -8.77 0.00
CA HIS A 102 0.37 -8.70 -1.46
C HIS A 102 1.80 -8.61 -2.02
N PRO A 103 2.13 -9.36 -3.09
CA PRO A 103 3.47 -9.26 -3.72
C PRO A 103 3.82 -7.86 -4.20
N GLU A 104 2.85 -7.12 -4.70
CA GLU A 104 3.04 -5.73 -5.15
C GLU A 104 3.45 -4.79 -4.01
N PHE A 105 3.15 -5.14 -2.76
CA PHE A 105 3.57 -4.36 -1.59
C PHE A 105 5.11 -4.29 -1.53
N VAL A 106 5.79 -5.41 -1.70
CA VAL A 106 7.25 -5.45 -1.73
C VAL A 106 7.80 -4.71 -2.94
N LYS A 107 7.18 -4.88 -4.10
CA LYS A 107 7.57 -4.18 -5.32
C LYS A 107 7.51 -2.66 -5.14
N ARG A 108 6.42 -2.16 -4.57
CA ARG A 108 6.26 -0.72 -4.32
C ARG A 108 7.22 -0.19 -3.27
N LEU A 109 7.54 -0.99 -2.25
CA LEU A 109 8.56 -0.62 -1.26
C LEU A 109 9.93 -0.43 -1.92
N PHE A 110 10.31 -1.32 -2.84
CA PHE A 110 11.55 -1.17 -3.61
C PHE A 110 11.52 0.07 -4.50
N GLU A 111 10.41 0.36 -5.14
CA GLU A 111 10.28 1.55 -5.97
C GLU A 111 10.43 2.85 -5.17
N GLU A 112 10.01 2.87 -3.90
CA GLU A 112 10.23 4.02 -3.01
C GLU A 112 11.71 4.19 -2.62
N GLU A 113 12.41 3.10 -2.35
CA GLU A 113 13.80 3.13 -1.89
C GLU A 113 14.83 3.23 -3.01
N VAL A 114 14.52 2.72 -4.19
CA VAL A 114 15.48 2.60 -5.31
C VAL A 114 15.12 3.61 -6.39
N THR A 115 15.94 4.65 -6.52
CA THR A 115 15.73 5.71 -7.52
C THR A 115 15.82 5.19 -8.96
N GLU A 116 16.66 4.20 -9.21
CA GLU A 116 16.84 3.58 -10.53
C GLU A 116 15.56 2.86 -10.99
N LEU A 117 14.75 2.35 -10.05
CA LEU A 117 13.43 1.80 -10.35
C LEU A 117 12.42 2.90 -10.68
N GLN A 118 12.47 4.01 -9.98
CA GLN A 118 11.60 5.17 -10.24
C GLN A 118 11.88 5.78 -11.62
N ASP A 119 13.15 5.83 -12.00
CA ASP A 119 13.59 6.40 -13.29
C ASP A 119 13.43 5.43 -14.46
N GLY A 120 13.06 4.18 -14.20
CA GLY A 120 12.89 3.17 -15.22
C GLY A 120 14.19 2.57 -15.77
N ILE A 121 15.33 2.89 -15.14
CA ILE A 121 16.65 2.35 -15.52
C ILE A 121 16.73 0.87 -15.17
N VAL A 122 16.19 0.50 -14.02
CA VAL A 122 16.07 -0.88 -13.56
C VAL A 122 14.59 -1.25 -13.49
N GLU A 123 14.27 -2.47 -13.86
CA GLU A 123 12.89 -2.99 -13.82
C GLU A 123 12.82 -4.26 -12.97
N ILE A 124 11.72 -4.40 -12.24
CA ILE A 124 11.38 -5.65 -11.57
C ILE A 124 10.57 -6.49 -12.58
N LYS A 125 11.17 -7.57 -13.05
CA LYS A 125 10.54 -8.45 -14.05
C LYS A 125 9.63 -9.51 -13.44
N SER A 126 9.97 -9.98 -12.24
CA SER A 126 9.21 -11.01 -11.57
C SER A 126 9.36 -10.87 -10.07
N ILE A 127 8.32 -11.25 -9.34
CA ILE A 127 8.34 -11.29 -7.89
C ILE A 127 7.57 -12.52 -7.42
N ALA A 128 8.18 -13.27 -6.51
CA ALA A 128 7.55 -14.40 -5.85
C ALA A 128 7.66 -14.18 -4.35
N ARG A 129 6.52 -14.07 -3.67
CA ARG A 129 6.47 -13.74 -2.24
C ARG A 129 5.77 -14.82 -1.44
N GLU A 130 6.43 -15.24 -0.37
CA GLU A 130 5.84 -15.99 0.71
C GLU A 130 5.86 -15.09 1.95
N ALA A 131 4.72 -14.46 2.23
CA ALA A 131 4.60 -13.42 3.24
C ALA A 131 5.04 -13.92 4.62
N GLY A 132 5.92 -13.17 5.27
CA GLY A 132 6.48 -13.52 6.58
C GLY A 132 7.67 -14.48 6.52
N SER A 133 7.99 -15.05 5.36
CA SER A 133 9.09 -15.99 5.17
C SER A 133 10.18 -15.40 4.27
N ARG A 134 9.95 -15.40 2.98
CA ARG A 134 10.91 -14.85 2.01
C ARG A 134 10.24 -14.31 0.76
N THR A 135 10.95 -13.41 0.10
CA THR A 135 10.56 -12.86 -1.21
C THR A 135 11.75 -12.99 -2.15
N LYS A 136 11.49 -13.44 -3.36
CA LYS A 136 12.49 -13.49 -4.42
C LYS A 136 12.09 -12.51 -5.52
N ILE A 137 13.02 -11.65 -5.93
CA ILE A 137 12.78 -10.61 -6.92
C ILE A 137 13.79 -10.77 -8.04
N ALA A 138 13.31 -10.78 -9.28
CA ALA A 138 14.15 -10.77 -10.48
C ALA A 138 14.16 -9.35 -11.06
N VAL A 139 15.33 -8.77 -11.20
CA VAL A 139 15.53 -7.40 -11.69
C VAL A 139 16.33 -7.38 -12.98
N TYR A 140 16.09 -6.36 -13.80
CA TYR A 140 16.66 -6.26 -15.13
C TYR A 140 16.98 -4.80 -15.48
N THR A 141 18.03 -4.60 -16.27
CA THR A 141 18.34 -3.30 -16.88
C THR A 141 18.82 -3.50 -18.32
N GLU A 142 18.49 -2.55 -19.18
CA GLU A 142 19.02 -2.50 -20.53
C GLU A 142 20.39 -1.80 -20.59
N ASP A 143 20.75 -1.05 -19.55
CA ASP A 143 22.01 -0.32 -19.49
C ASP A 143 23.14 -1.25 -19.02
N PRO A 144 24.16 -1.51 -19.87
CA PRO A 144 25.27 -2.38 -19.50
C PRO A 144 26.17 -1.81 -18.40
N ASN A 145 26.07 -0.51 -18.12
CA ASN A 145 26.87 0.15 -17.10
C ASN A 145 26.19 0.15 -15.71
N VAL A 146 24.96 -0.34 -15.63
CA VAL A 146 24.18 -0.39 -14.39
C VAL A 146 24.09 -1.83 -13.89
N ASP A 147 24.39 -2.01 -12.60
CA ASP A 147 24.18 -3.28 -11.90
C ASP A 147 22.77 -3.27 -11.28
N PRO A 148 21.80 -4.02 -11.85
CA PRO A 148 20.44 -3.99 -11.33
C PRO A 148 20.31 -4.56 -9.91
N VAL A 149 21.06 -5.60 -9.59
CA VAL A 149 21.05 -6.19 -8.26
C VAL A 149 21.69 -5.23 -7.24
N GLY A 150 22.85 -4.69 -7.58
CA GLY A 150 23.54 -3.72 -6.71
C GLY A 150 22.73 -2.48 -6.45
N ALA A 151 21.98 -1.98 -7.44
CA ALA A 151 21.10 -0.83 -7.29
C ALA A 151 19.98 -1.09 -6.28
N CYS A 152 19.40 -2.29 -6.30
CA CYS A 152 18.32 -2.67 -5.37
C CYS A 152 18.84 -3.02 -3.97
N VAL A 153 20.03 -3.58 -3.86
CA VAL A 153 20.65 -3.90 -2.56
C VAL A 153 21.11 -2.63 -1.86
N GLY A 154 21.73 -1.71 -2.60
CA GLY A 154 22.30 -0.48 -2.06
C GLY A 154 23.68 -0.69 -1.44
N ILE A 155 24.29 0.42 -0.96
CA ILE A 155 25.60 0.40 -0.34
C ILE A 155 25.51 -0.35 1.00
N ASN A 156 26.30 -1.41 1.15
CA ASN A 156 26.28 -2.26 2.34
C ASN A 156 24.90 -2.86 2.67
N GLY A 157 24.04 -2.97 1.66
CA GLY A 157 22.68 -3.51 1.83
C GLY A 157 21.70 -2.53 2.47
N ASP A 158 22.00 -1.24 2.50
CA ASP A 158 21.16 -0.25 3.16
C ASP A 158 19.73 -0.18 2.61
N ARG A 159 19.56 -0.28 1.29
CA ARG A 159 18.24 -0.22 0.65
C ARG A 159 17.41 -1.48 0.93
N VAL A 160 17.99 -2.66 0.72
CA VAL A 160 17.29 -3.92 0.97
C VAL A 160 16.99 -4.12 2.47
N ASN A 161 17.89 -3.69 3.34
CA ASN A 161 17.69 -3.80 4.78
C ASN A 161 16.57 -2.89 5.27
N ALA A 162 16.41 -1.71 4.69
CA ALA A 162 15.28 -0.83 5.00
C ALA A 162 13.93 -1.52 4.74
N ILE A 163 13.86 -2.27 3.65
CA ILE A 163 12.66 -3.02 3.28
C ILE A 163 12.47 -4.24 4.17
N VAL A 164 13.54 -4.97 4.47
CA VAL A 164 13.50 -6.10 5.41
C VAL A 164 13.00 -5.66 6.79
N ASP A 165 13.46 -4.50 7.25
CA ASP A 165 13.02 -3.94 8.54
C ASP A 165 11.55 -3.57 8.52
N GLU A 166 11.05 -2.98 7.44
CA GLU A 166 9.61 -2.69 7.30
C GLU A 166 8.77 -3.96 7.30
N LEU A 167 9.26 -5.01 6.65
CA LEU A 167 8.61 -6.33 6.60
C LEU A 167 8.88 -7.19 7.83
N ARG A 168 9.57 -6.62 8.83
CA ARG A 168 9.84 -7.26 10.14
C ARG A 168 10.60 -8.56 10.07
N GLY A 169 11.61 -8.60 9.19
CA GLY A 169 12.54 -9.72 9.10
C GLY A 169 12.26 -10.73 7.99
N GLU A 170 11.33 -10.43 7.09
CA GLU A 170 11.13 -11.24 5.90
C GLU A 170 12.39 -11.22 5.03
N LYS A 171 12.89 -12.36 4.63
CA LYS A 171 14.11 -12.45 3.81
C LYS A 171 13.82 -12.04 2.37
N ILE A 172 14.73 -11.27 1.79
CA ILE A 172 14.60 -10.80 0.41
C ILE A 172 15.83 -11.26 -0.38
N ASP A 173 15.59 -12.04 -1.44
CA ASP A 173 16.60 -12.46 -2.39
C ASP A 173 16.42 -11.71 -3.69
N ILE A 174 17.46 -11.02 -4.16
CA ILE A 174 17.44 -10.26 -5.40
C ILE A 174 18.34 -10.97 -6.41
N ILE A 175 17.78 -11.31 -7.56
CA ILE A 175 18.51 -11.98 -8.64
C ILE A 175 18.37 -11.19 -9.93
N THR A 176 19.31 -11.41 -10.84
CA THR A 176 19.26 -10.81 -12.17
C THR A 176 18.30 -11.62 -13.04
N TRP A 177 17.38 -10.93 -13.69
CA TRP A 177 16.50 -11.52 -14.69
C TRP A 177 17.28 -11.77 -15.98
N SER A 178 17.19 -13.00 -16.52
CA SER A 178 17.68 -13.30 -17.87
C SER A 178 16.89 -14.48 -18.44
N CYS A 179 16.74 -14.49 -19.76
CA CYS A 179 16.09 -15.58 -20.47
C CYS A 179 16.82 -16.90 -20.29
N LEU A 180 18.15 -16.86 -20.13
CA LEU A 180 18.98 -18.03 -19.90
C LEU A 180 18.72 -18.66 -18.53
N LEU A 181 18.55 -17.85 -17.47
CA LEU A 181 18.21 -18.34 -16.14
C LEU A 181 16.82 -18.98 -16.12
N TYR A 182 15.88 -18.40 -16.80
CA TYR A 182 14.54 -18.96 -16.92
C TYR A 182 14.56 -20.32 -17.61
N THR A 183 15.35 -20.45 -18.66
CA THR A 183 15.51 -21.70 -19.41
C THR A 183 16.21 -22.79 -18.58
N SER A 184 17.20 -22.42 -17.77
CA SER A 184 17.93 -23.38 -16.91
C SER A 184 17.07 -23.88 -15.75
N ASP A 185 16.21 -23.06 -15.20
CA ASP A 185 15.28 -23.46 -14.14
C ASP A 185 14.18 -24.39 -14.67
N ALA A 186 13.85 -24.30 -15.95
CA ALA A 186 12.89 -25.17 -16.60
C ALA A 186 13.48 -26.56 -16.97
N ALA A 187 14.79 -26.69 -16.95
CA ALA A 187 15.47 -27.93 -17.21
C ALA A 187 15.73 -28.70 -15.92
#